data_4cf41a31e6e03a877c8b961d6f4434a7
#
_entry.id   4cf41a31e6e03a877c8b961d6f4434a7
#
_cell.length_a   1.000
_cell.length_b   1.000
_cell.length_c   1.000
_cell.angle_alpha   90.00
_cell.angle_beta   90.00
_cell.angle_gamma   90.00
#
_symmetry.space_group_name_H-M   'P 1'
#
loop_
_entity.id
_entity.type
_entity.pdbx_description
1 polymer ?
#
loop_
_entity_poly.entity_id
_entity_poly.type
_entity_poly.pdbx_seq_one_letter_code
_entity_poly.pdbx_strand_id
1 'polypeptide(L)'
;MIKHSTDGLLFFDGGRELHIVAYDVSRTNALVHADGLGLLPIHFYITLDNFLTVGKCRLLWRYRDDIGVTFERWIDVSQRIAADQAVSGNCGE
;
A
#
# COMPACT_ATOMS: atom_id res chain seq x y z
N MET A 1 6.05 20.29 16.20
CA MET A 1 4.98 19.74 15.44
C MET A 1 5.08 18.24 15.31
N ILE A 2 4.00 17.57 15.53
CA ILE A 2 4.00 16.12 15.48
C ILE A 2 3.59 15.67 14.11
N LYS A 3 4.42 14.85 13.50
CA LYS A 3 4.05 14.25 12.24
C LYS A 3 3.45 12.90 12.52
N HIS A 4 2.35 12.63 11.90
CA HIS A 4 1.73 11.33 12.03
C HIS A 4 2.46 10.35 11.14
N SER A 5 2.82 9.23 11.72
CA SER A 5 3.39 8.14 10.96
C SER A 5 2.50 6.92 11.11
N THR A 6 2.44 6.12 10.09
CA THR A 6 1.59 4.95 10.06
C THR A 6 2.40 3.77 9.55
N ASP A 7 2.36 2.68 10.30
CA ASP A 7 3.01 1.45 9.86
C ASP A 7 2.20 0.85 8.73
N GLY A 8 2.87 0.28 7.77
CA GLY A 8 2.20 -0.34 6.65
C GLY A 8 3.06 -1.39 6.00
N LEU A 9 2.55 -1.88 4.88
CA LEU A 9 3.26 -2.85 4.07
C LEU A 9 3.30 -2.36 2.63
N LEU A 10 4.45 -2.54 2.02
CA LEU A 10 4.63 -2.27 0.60
C LEU A 10 4.85 -3.61 -0.08
N PHE A 11 4.18 -3.85 -1.16
CA PHE A 11 4.33 -5.12 -1.86
C PHE A 11 4.22 -4.94 -3.37
N PHE A 12 4.77 -5.90 -4.09
CA PHE A 12 4.74 -5.90 -5.55
C PHE A 12 4.86 -7.34 -6.04
N ASP A 13 4.78 -7.51 -7.33
CA ASP A 13 4.79 -8.83 -7.95
C ASP A 13 5.94 -9.67 -7.44
N GLY A 14 5.71 -10.95 -7.26
CA GLY A 14 6.70 -11.85 -6.71
C GLY A 14 6.46 -12.14 -5.25
N GLY A 15 5.43 -11.55 -4.66
CA GLY A 15 5.07 -11.84 -3.29
C GLY A 15 5.95 -11.20 -2.23
N ARG A 16 6.76 -10.24 -2.62
CA ARG A 16 7.59 -9.55 -1.65
C ARG A 16 6.80 -8.53 -0.88
N GLU A 17 6.96 -8.56 0.42
CA GLU A 17 6.34 -7.60 1.30
C GLU A 17 7.42 -6.96 2.16
N LEU A 18 7.33 -5.67 2.32
CA LEU A 18 8.27 -4.91 3.14
C LEU A 18 7.51 -4.09 4.16
N HIS A 19 7.97 -4.15 5.40
CA HIS A 19 7.43 -3.25 6.42
C HIS A 19 7.89 -1.84 6.13
N ILE A 20 6.96 -0.92 6.14
CA ILE A 20 7.25 0.47 5.88
C ILE A 20 6.63 1.36 6.95
N VAL A 21 7.13 2.58 7.02
CA VAL A 21 6.49 3.63 7.79
C VAL A 21 6.15 4.74 6.81
N ALA A 22 4.88 5.09 6.75
CA ALA A 22 4.43 6.18 5.89
C ALA A 22 4.16 7.41 6.73
N TYR A 23 4.56 8.56 6.24
CA TYR A 23 4.30 9.81 6.91
C TYR A 23 3.95 10.86 5.89
N ASP A 24 3.33 11.95 6.35
CA ASP A 24 2.81 13.00 5.47
C ASP A 24 1.89 12.40 4.40
N VAL A 25 1.04 11.48 4.81
CA VAL A 25 0.14 10.80 3.89
C VAL A 25 -1.01 11.71 3.52
N SER A 26 -1.26 11.82 2.23
CA SER A 26 -2.44 12.51 1.73
C SER A 26 -3.17 11.57 0.79
N ARG A 27 -4.22 12.03 0.16
CA ARG A 27 -4.96 11.21 -0.78
C ARG A 27 -4.16 10.82 -2.00
N THR A 28 -3.19 11.65 -2.35
CA THR A 28 -2.48 11.48 -3.61
C THR A 28 -1.01 11.15 -3.43
N ASN A 29 -0.44 11.45 -2.28
CA ASN A 29 1.01 11.32 -2.08
C ASN A 29 1.34 10.86 -0.67
N ALA A 30 2.51 10.30 -0.52
CA ALA A 30 3.02 9.96 0.80
C ALA A 30 4.54 9.91 0.75
N LEU A 31 5.16 10.07 1.92
CA LEU A 31 6.55 9.78 2.11
C LEU A 31 6.65 8.44 2.83
N VAL A 32 7.55 7.60 2.40
CA VAL A 32 7.66 6.24 2.91
C VAL A 32 9.11 5.94 3.25
N HIS A 33 9.31 5.32 4.38
CA HIS A 33 10.63 4.85 4.80
C HIS A 33 10.57 3.35 5.07
N ALA A 34 11.59 2.63 4.61
CA ALA A 34 11.70 1.21 4.86
C ALA A 34 13.17 0.82 4.97
N ASP A 35 13.54 0.27 6.11
CA ASP A 35 14.92 -0.17 6.30
C ASP A 35 15.23 -1.31 5.33
N GLY A 36 16.38 -1.23 4.70
CA GLY A 36 16.80 -2.27 3.79
C GLY A 36 16.01 -2.32 2.49
N LEU A 37 15.50 -1.19 2.09
CA LEU A 37 14.74 -1.10 0.86
C LEU A 37 15.64 -1.42 -0.32
N GLY A 38 15.44 -2.52 -0.96
CA GLY A 38 16.24 -2.95 -2.10
C GLY A 38 15.75 -2.34 -3.40
N LEU A 39 15.83 -3.11 -4.46
CA LEU A 39 15.33 -2.66 -5.75
C LEU A 39 13.81 -2.61 -5.72
N LEU A 40 13.25 -1.56 -6.28
CA LEU A 40 11.82 -1.37 -6.37
C LEU A 40 11.40 -1.17 -7.81
N PRO A 41 10.28 -1.75 -8.21
CA PRO A 41 9.68 -1.37 -9.49
C PRO A 41 9.10 0.04 -9.37
N ILE A 42 8.77 0.64 -10.49
CA ILE A 42 8.17 1.95 -10.49
C ILE A 42 6.74 1.91 -9.93
N HIS A 43 6.06 0.80 -10.14
CA HIS A 43 4.71 0.61 -9.62
C HIS A 43 4.69 -0.48 -8.57
N PHE A 44 4.00 -0.21 -7.49
CA PHE A 44 3.85 -1.16 -6.38
C PHE A 44 2.60 -0.80 -5.60
N TYR A 45 2.36 -1.54 -4.54
CA TYR A 45 1.15 -1.36 -3.73
C TYR A 45 1.53 -1.11 -2.29
N ILE A 46 0.74 -0.29 -1.62
CA ILE A 46 0.92 -0.01 -0.20
C ILE A 46 -0.41 -0.15 0.51
N THR A 47 -0.40 -0.80 1.65
CA THR A 47 -1.55 -0.83 2.54
C THR A 47 -1.13 -0.25 3.89
N LEU A 48 -1.99 0.58 4.45
CA LEU A 48 -1.74 1.23 5.74
C LEU A 48 -2.78 0.83 6.78
N ASP A 49 -3.71 -0.03 6.43
CA ASP A 49 -4.81 -0.42 7.30
C ASP A 49 -5.02 -1.91 7.30
N ASN A 50 -3.92 -2.64 7.24
CA ASN A 50 -3.92 -4.09 7.34
C ASN A 50 -4.77 -4.74 6.25
N PHE A 51 -4.56 -4.28 5.03
CA PHE A 51 -5.21 -4.82 3.83
C PHE A 51 -6.71 -4.55 3.73
N LEU A 52 -7.22 -3.58 4.47
CA LEU A 52 -8.58 -3.14 4.24
C LEU A 52 -8.65 -2.34 2.95
N THR A 53 -7.68 -1.47 2.73
CA THR A 53 -7.53 -0.80 1.45
C THR A 53 -6.10 -0.92 0.96
N VAL A 54 -5.93 -0.88 -0.33
CA VAL A 54 -4.63 -0.97 -0.96
C VAL A 54 -4.50 0.15 -1.97
N GLY A 55 -3.41 0.89 -1.88
CA GLY A 55 -3.14 1.96 -2.83
C GLY A 55 -2.17 1.48 -3.89
N LYS A 56 -2.54 1.63 -5.16
CA LYS A 56 -1.61 1.41 -6.24
C LYS A 56 -0.76 2.65 -6.37
N CYS A 57 0.54 2.47 -6.26
CA CYS A 57 1.47 3.59 -6.15
C CYS A 57 2.44 3.62 -7.30
N ARG A 58 2.93 4.81 -7.57
CA ARG A 58 4.02 5.02 -8.50
C ARG A 58 5.14 5.74 -7.76
N LEU A 59 6.37 5.27 -7.97
CA LEU A 59 7.55 5.87 -7.37
C LEU A 59 7.82 7.22 -8.02
N LEU A 60 7.92 8.26 -7.22
CA LEU A 60 8.23 9.60 -7.71
C LEU A 60 9.72 9.91 -7.58
N TRP A 61 10.29 9.54 -6.44
CA TRP A 61 11.71 9.74 -6.19
C TRP A 61 12.18 8.79 -5.09
N ARG A 62 13.44 8.61 -5.02
CA ARG A 62 14.04 7.78 -3.98
C ARG A 62 15.35 8.38 -3.52
N TYR A 63 15.57 8.34 -2.21
CA TYR A 63 16.83 8.70 -1.60
C TYR A 63 17.11 7.68 -0.51
N ARG A 64 18.02 6.74 -0.80
CA ARG A 64 18.36 5.64 0.12
C ARG A 64 17.13 4.81 0.46
N ASP A 65 16.70 4.81 1.71
CA ASP A 65 15.55 4.05 2.17
C ASP A 65 14.29 4.89 2.28
N ASP A 66 14.32 6.11 1.77
CA ASP A 66 13.17 6.99 1.73
C ASP A 66 12.69 7.14 0.32
N ILE A 67 11.40 7.07 0.14
CA ILE A 67 10.80 7.25 -1.17
C ILE A 67 9.60 8.17 -1.10
N GLY A 68 9.35 8.86 -2.18
CA GLY A 68 8.12 9.60 -2.36
C GLY A 68 7.26 8.85 -3.36
N VAL A 69 5.99 8.70 -3.03
CA VAL A 69 5.07 7.95 -3.89
C VAL A 69 3.84 8.77 -4.19
N THR A 70 3.24 8.49 -5.33
CA THR A 70 1.91 9.01 -5.62
C THR A 70 0.95 7.84 -5.72
N PHE A 71 -0.25 8.02 -5.17
CA PHE A 71 -1.29 7.01 -5.23
C PHE A 71 -2.09 7.21 -6.50
N GLU A 72 -2.03 6.24 -7.39
CA GLU A 72 -2.76 6.31 -8.65
C GLU A 72 -4.19 5.86 -8.48
N ARG A 73 -4.44 4.94 -7.53
CA ARG A 73 -5.76 4.44 -7.30
C ARG A 73 -5.81 3.74 -5.96
N TRP A 74 -6.98 3.77 -5.36
CA TRP A 74 -7.23 3.06 -4.11
C TRP A 74 -8.20 1.92 -4.36
N ILE A 75 -7.91 0.77 -3.79
CA ILE A 75 -8.73 -0.42 -3.93
C ILE A 75 -9.25 -0.80 -2.56
N ASP A 76 -10.54 -0.93 -2.43
CA ASP A 76 -11.15 -1.34 -1.18
C ASP A 76 -11.22 -2.87 -1.15
N VAL A 77 -10.23 -3.46 -0.53
CA VAL A 77 -10.10 -4.91 -0.49
C VAL A 77 -11.13 -5.53 0.44
N SER A 78 -11.44 -4.85 1.53
CA SER A 78 -12.40 -5.38 2.49
C SER A 78 -13.79 -5.51 1.87
N GLN A 79 -14.19 -4.54 1.11
CA GLN A 79 -15.48 -4.59 0.44
C GLN A 79 -15.48 -5.67 -0.63
N ARG A 80 -14.39 -5.83 -1.31
CA ARG A 80 -14.25 -6.83 -2.33
C ARG A 80 -14.32 -8.23 -1.73
N ILE A 81 -13.66 -8.44 -0.62
CA ILE A 81 -13.70 -9.72 0.08
C ILE A 81 -15.12 -10.05 0.53
N ALA A 82 -15.82 -9.07 1.06
CA ALA A 82 -17.20 -9.25 1.49
C ALA A 82 -18.10 -9.62 0.31
N ALA A 83 -17.91 -8.99 -0.82
CA ALA A 83 -18.68 -9.29 -2.00
C ALA A 83 -18.40 -10.71 -2.49
N ASP A 84 -17.15 -11.11 -2.48
CA ASP A 84 -16.79 -12.46 -2.87
C ASP A 84 -17.40 -13.50 -1.96
N GLN A 85 -17.39 -13.24 -0.67
CA GLN A 85 -17.98 -14.13 0.29
C GLN A 85 -19.48 -14.23 0.10
N ALA A 86 -20.12 -13.15 -0.17
CA ALA A 86 -21.55 -13.16 -0.42
C ALA A 86 -21.89 -13.97 -1.66
N VAL A 87 -21.11 -13.82 -2.68
CA VAL A 87 -21.31 -14.58 -3.90
C VAL A 87 -21.10 -16.08 -3.64
N SER A 88 -20.07 -16.39 -2.91
CA SER A 88 -19.84 -17.79 -2.56
C SER A 88 -20.99 -18.37 -1.79
N GLY A 89 -21.49 -17.63 -0.87
CA GLY A 89 -22.61 -18.10 -0.06
C GLY A 89 -23.84 -18.31 -0.91
N ASN A 90 -24.00 -17.50 -1.90
CA ASN A 90 -25.13 -17.66 -2.75
C ASN A 90 -24.94 -18.76 -3.70
N CYS A 91 -23.78 -18.87 -4.18
CA CYS A 91 -23.52 -19.77 -5.15
C CYS A 91 -23.58 -21.04 -4.68
N GLY A 92 -23.49 -21.03 -3.50
CA GLY A 92 -23.65 -22.20 -3.02
C GLY A 92 -24.60 -22.63 -3.93
N GLU A 93 -24.93 -21.75 -4.47
CA GLU A 93 -25.51 -21.82 -5.34
C GLU A 93 -25.25 -22.11 -6.18
#